data_17e6c32f8a1e7e173a50d8bd9ed25018
#
_entry.id   17e6c32f8a1e7e173a50d8bd9ed25018
#
_cell.length_a   1.000
_cell.length_b   1.000
_cell.length_c   1.000
_cell.angle_alpha   90.00
_cell.angle_beta   90.00
_cell.angle_gamma   90.00
#
_symmetry.space_group_name_H-M   'P 1'
#
loop_
_entity.id
_entity.type
_entity.pdbx_description
1 polymer ?
#
loop_
_entity_poly.entity_id
_entity_poly.type
_entity_poly.pdbx_seq_one_letter_code
_entity_poly.pdbx_strand_id
1 'polypeptide(L)'
;MAIYYIMIEATPNSSSPESNAFGGAFVNCLVKAFTQKEALKRAKEYIKNENWMFVKTKDIWKAQRQSYIDLPDSLECYDEACDIGLSAIFNIWPIDGDKNNKS
;
A
#
# COMPACT_ATOMS: atom_id res chain seq x y z
N MET A 1 12.64 -16.24 3.40
CA MET A 1 12.00 -14.99 2.95
C MET A 1 11.65 -14.13 4.13
N ALA A 2 11.63 -12.83 3.91
CA ALA A 2 11.25 -11.87 4.94
C ALA A 2 9.96 -11.16 4.51
N ILE A 3 9.34 -10.46 5.46
CA ILE A 3 8.20 -9.59 5.16
C ILE A 3 8.72 -8.17 5.16
N TYR A 4 8.45 -7.43 4.09
CA TYR A 4 8.83 -6.04 3.98
C TYR A 4 7.62 -5.15 4.06
N TYR A 5 7.71 -4.10 4.88
CA TYR A 5 6.68 -3.07 4.93
C TYR A 5 7.05 -2.00 3.91
N ILE A 6 6.09 -1.62 3.07
CA ILE A 6 6.31 -0.60 2.05
C ILE A 6 5.11 0.34 2.05
N MET A 7 5.36 1.63 2.25
CA MET A 7 4.31 2.63 2.10
C MET A 7 4.54 3.34 0.77
N ILE A 8 3.54 3.31 -0.08
CA ILE A 8 3.60 3.88 -1.42
C ILE A 8 2.52 4.94 -1.58
N GLU A 9 2.88 6.04 -2.22
CA GLU A 9 1.90 7.01 -2.64
C GLU A 9 1.47 6.66 -4.06
N ALA A 10 0.16 6.61 -4.30
CA ALA A 10 -0.39 6.22 -5.59
C ALA A 10 -1.56 7.10 -5.97
N THR A 11 -1.86 7.17 -7.26
CA THR A 11 -3.05 7.88 -7.76
C THR A 11 -3.86 6.92 -8.62
N PRO A 12 -5.17 7.16 -8.77
CA PRO A 12 -5.98 6.29 -9.62
C PRO A 12 -5.49 6.40 -11.07
N ASN A 13 -5.53 5.28 -11.76
CA ASN A 13 -5.21 5.27 -13.18
C ASN A 13 -6.24 6.16 -13.89
N SER A 14 -5.79 7.00 -14.82
CA SER A 14 -6.67 7.95 -15.50
C SER A 14 -7.82 7.28 -16.25
N SER A 15 -7.66 6.03 -16.61
CA SER A 15 -8.74 5.29 -17.30
C SER A 15 -9.70 4.62 -16.32
N SER A 16 -9.45 4.73 -15.03
CA SER A 16 -10.27 4.12 -14.00
C SER A 16 -11.41 5.05 -13.60
N PRO A 17 -12.60 4.51 -13.30
CA PRO A 17 -13.68 5.35 -12.78
C PRO A 17 -13.32 6.08 -11.51
N GLU A 18 -12.43 5.51 -10.71
CA GLU A 18 -12.01 6.13 -9.46
C GLU A 18 -11.26 7.42 -9.67
N SER A 19 -10.72 7.64 -10.87
CA SER A 19 -9.96 8.85 -11.12
C SER A 19 -10.79 10.12 -10.95
N ASN A 20 -12.11 10.01 -11.02
CA ASN A 20 -12.99 11.15 -10.80
C ASN A 20 -13.44 11.31 -9.37
N ALA A 21 -13.17 10.33 -8.53
CA ALA A 21 -13.65 10.34 -7.16
C ALA A 21 -12.54 10.53 -6.14
N PHE A 22 -11.35 10.01 -6.42
CA PHE A 22 -10.26 9.99 -5.45
C PHE A 22 -9.05 10.77 -5.94
N GLY A 23 -8.42 11.50 -5.01
CA GLY A 23 -7.20 12.25 -5.33
C GLY A 23 -5.96 11.36 -5.28
N GLY A 24 -5.98 10.34 -4.45
CA GLY A 24 -4.84 9.44 -4.31
C GLY A 24 -4.99 8.55 -3.12
N ALA A 25 -3.95 7.80 -2.83
CA ALA A 25 -3.92 6.92 -1.67
C ALA A 25 -2.50 6.71 -1.19
N PHE A 26 -2.38 6.47 0.13
CA PHE A 26 -1.18 5.86 0.67
C PHE A 26 -1.48 4.38 0.83
N VAL A 27 -0.69 3.56 0.16
CA VAL A 27 -0.88 2.12 0.17
C VAL A 27 0.15 1.50 1.09
N ASN A 28 -0.32 0.88 2.15
CA ASN A 28 0.55 0.18 3.09
C ASN A 28 0.58 -1.28 2.69
N CYS A 29 1.74 -1.73 2.21
CA CYS A 29 1.91 -3.10 1.75
C CYS A 29 2.81 -3.88 2.68
N LEU A 30 2.47 -5.14 2.90
CA LEU A 30 3.37 -6.09 3.53
C LEU A 30 3.62 -7.17 2.49
N VAL A 31 4.89 -7.35 2.11
CA VAL A 31 5.25 -8.22 1.00
C VAL A 31 6.30 -9.22 1.41
N LYS A 32 6.02 -10.50 1.15
CA LYS A 32 6.95 -11.58 1.43
C LYS A 32 7.90 -11.69 0.24
N ALA A 33 9.19 -11.53 0.49
CA ALA A 33 10.18 -11.53 -0.59
C ALA A 33 11.55 -11.87 -0.05
N PHE A 34 12.48 -12.20 -0.93
CA PHE A 34 13.85 -12.47 -0.54
C PHE A 34 14.65 -11.19 -0.31
N THR A 35 14.33 -10.14 -1.04
CA THR A 35 15.04 -8.87 -0.94
C THR A 35 14.06 -7.70 -0.94
N GLN A 36 14.55 -6.56 -0.45
CA GLN A 36 13.78 -5.34 -0.45
C GLN A 36 13.41 -4.92 -1.88
N LYS A 37 14.34 -5.09 -2.80
CA LYS A 37 14.12 -4.73 -4.20
C LYS A 37 13.00 -5.56 -4.82
N GLU A 38 13.00 -6.85 -4.54
CA GLU A 38 11.96 -7.75 -5.02
C GLU A 38 10.61 -7.36 -4.41
N ALA A 39 10.59 -7.05 -3.12
CA ALA A 39 9.37 -6.66 -2.45
C ALA A 39 8.76 -5.42 -3.07
N LEU A 40 9.59 -4.43 -3.37
CA LEU A 40 9.12 -3.20 -4.00
C LEU A 40 8.54 -3.47 -5.38
N LYS A 41 9.21 -4.31 -6.14
CA LYS A 41 8.73 -4.66 -7.48
C LYS A 41 7.35 -5.31 -7.41
N ARG A 42 7.17 -6.23 -6.47
CA ARG A 42 5.88 -6.92 -6.30
C ARG A 42 4.79 -5.96 -5.85
N ALA A 43 5.12 -5.03 -4.97
CA ALA A 43 4.16 -4.04 -4.51
C ALA A 43 3.71 -3.14 -5.66
N LYS A 44 4.64 -2.72 -6.50
CA LYS A 44 4.31 -1.89 -7.65
C LYS A 44 3.41 -2.62 -8.64
N GLU A 45 3.68 -3.89 -8.87
CA GLU A 45 2.86 -4.71 -9.76
C GLU A 45 1.44 -4.86 -9.21
N TYR A 46 1.34 -5.06 -7.90
CA TYR A 46 0.05 -5.19 -7.26
C TYR A 46 -0.78 -3.92 -7.42
N ILE A 47 -0.17 -2.76 -7.17
CA ILE A 47 -0.84 -1.47 -7.30
C ILE A 47 -1.32 -1.26 -8.73
N LYS A 48 -0.49 -1.60 -9.70
CA LYS A 48 -0.86 -1.47 -11.10
C LYS A 48 -2.05 -2.35 -11.45
N ASN A 49 -2.06 -3.57 -10.93
CA ASN A 49 -3.15 -4.51 -11.18
C ASN A 49 -4.46 -4.07 -10.53
N GLU A 50 -4.38 -3.20 -9.52
CA GLU A 50 -5.56 -2.65 -8.86
C GLU A 50 -5.99 -1.33 -9.50
N ASN A 51 -5.46 -1.01 -10.67
CA ASN A 51 -5.79 0.20 -11.43
C ASN A 51 -5.32 1.49 -10.76
N TRP A 52 -4.22 1.41 -10.05
CA TRP A 52 -3.57 2.56 -9.45
C TRP A 52 -2.21 2.78 -10.08
N MET A 53 -1.73 4.01 -10.05
CA MET A 53 -0.42 4.37 -10.58
C MET A 53 0.52 4.71 -9.45
N PHE A 54 1.69 4.12 -9.48
CA PHE A 54 2.75 4.39 -8.52
C PHE A 54 3.23 5.84 -8.68
N VAL A 55 3.32 6.57 -7.57
CA VAL A 55 3.91 7.92 -7.56
C VAL A 55 5.30 7.85 -6.94
N LYS A 56 5.40 7.39 -5.71
CA LYS A 56 6.70 7.25 -5.06
C LYS A 56 6.59 6.36 -3.83
N THR A 57 7.74 5.87 -3.39
CA THR A 57 7.85 5.10 -2.15
C THR A 57 8.08 6.09 -1.01
N LYS A 58 7.21 6.04 0.00
CA LYS A 58 7.34 6.91 1.18
C LYS A 58 8.24 6.29 2.22
N ASP A 59 8.10 4.98 2.42
CA ASP A 59 8.87 4.24 3.41
C ASP A 59 9.02 2.80 2.99
N ILE A 60 10.10 2.17 3.41
CA ILE A 60 10.29 0.75 3.19
C ILE A 60 11.26 0.20 4.24
N TRP A 61 10.88 -0.91 4.90
CA TRP A 61 11.78 -1.59 5.82
C TRP A 61 11.34 -3.03 6.01
N LYS A 62 12.26 -3.82 6.59
CA LYS A 62 11.94 -5.21 6.91
C LYS A 62 11.04 -5.22 8.14
N ALA A 63 9.88 -5.82 8.02
CA ALA A 63 8.91 -5.86 9.09
C ALA A 63 9.16 -7.05 10.01
N GLN A 64 8.78 -6.91 11.26
CA GLN A 64 8.87 -7.98 12.23
C GLN A 64 7.50 -8.16 12.90
N ARG A 65 7.09 -9.41 13.01
CA ARG A 65 5.77 -9.72 13.55
C ARG A 65 5.59 -9.15 14.95
N GLN A 66 6.67 -9.13 15.72
CA GLN A 66 6.63 -8.62 17.09
C GLN A 66 6.16 -7.17 17.16
N SER A 67 6.45 -6.39 16.14
CA SER A 67 6.04 -4.97 16.11
C SER A 67 4.54 -4.80 15.98
N TYR A 68 3.83 -5.85 15.56
CA TYR A 68 2.40 -5.78 15.31
C TYR A 68 1.57 -6.56 16.32
N ILE A 69 2.22 -7.14 17.32
CA ILE A 69 1.55 -8.08 18.23
C ILE A 69 0.37 -7.44 18.97
N ASP A 70 0.42 -6.15 19.24
CA ASP A 70 -0.64 -5.43 19.93
C ASP A 70 -1.54 -4.63 19.00
N LEU A 71 -1.38 -4.84 17.68
CA LEU A 71 -2.14 -4.10 16.67
C LEU A 71 -2.91 -5.13 15.82
N PRO A 72 -4.12 -5.50 16.26
CA PRO A 72 -4.83 -6.63 15.63
C PRO A 72 -4.96 -6.54 14.11
N ASP A 73 -5.31 -5.38 13.58
CA ASP A 73 -5.50 -5.25 12.14
C ASP A 73 -4.18 -5.38 11.38
N SER A 74 -3.12 -4.80 11.94
CA SER A 74 -1.80 -4.89 11.33
C SER A 74 -1.24 -6.30 11.42
N LEU A 75 -1.49 -6.96 12.53
CA LEU A 75 -1.04 -8.33 12.72
C LEU A 75 -1.73 -9.27 11.72
N GLU A 76 -3.01 -9.04 11.50
CA GLU A 76 -3.76 -9.83 10.52
C GLU A 76 -3.17 -9.63 9.12
N CYS A 77 -2.84 -8.41 8.76
CA CYS A 77 -2.19 -8.14 7.47
C CYS A 77 -0.83 -8.81 7.36
N TYR A 78 -0.06 -8.78 8.44
CA TYR A 78 1.24 -9.44 8.45
C TYR A 78 1.09 -10.94 8.24
N ASP A 79 0.15 -11.54 8.96
CA ASP A 79 -0.05 -12.99 8.85
C ASP A 79 -0.59 -13.35 7.47
N GLU A 80 -1.42 -12.52 6.87
CA GLU A 80 -1.91 -12.72 5.52
C GLU A 80 -0.75 -12.67 4.53
N ALA A 81 0.16 -11.72 4.70
CA ALA A 81 1.33 -11.63 3.82
C ALA A 81 2.21 -12.86 3.95
N CYS A 82 2.34 -13.41 5.15
CA CYS A 82 3.09 -14.64 5.34
C CYS A 82 2.45 -15.82 4.62
N ASP A 83 1.13 -15.83 4.59
CA ASP A 83 0.36 -16.92 4.02
C ASP A 83 0.26 -16.85 2.49
N ILE A 84 -0.14 -15.71 1.96
CA ILE A 84 -0.39 -15.58 0.53
C ILE A 84 0.62 -14.71 -0.21
N GLY A 85 1.56 -14.11 0.49
CA GLY A 85 2.67 -13.40 -0.13
C GLY A 85 2.57 -11.88 -0.16
N LEU A 86 1.38 -11.32 -0.02
CA LEU A 86 1.20 -9.89 -0.03
C LEU A 86 -0.12 -9.49 0.63
N SER A 87 -0.10 -8.42 1.39
CA SER A 87 -1.30 -7.82 1.96
C SER A 87 -1.17 -6.31 1.80
N ALA A 88 -2.25 -5.63 1.46
CA ALA A 88 -2.20 -4.19 1.25
C ALA A 88 -3.45 -3.52 1.78
N ILE A 89 -3.26 -2.30 2.30
CA ILE A 89 -4.36 -1.47 2.76
C ILE A 89 -4.24 -0.13 2.06
N PHE A 90 -5.31 0.30 1.39
CA PHE A 90 -5.36 1.59 0.71
C PHE A 90 -6.01 2.61 1.61
N ASN A 91 -5.25 3.66 1.96
CA ASN A 91 -5.79 4.80 2.69
C ASN A 91 -6.03 5.89 1.67
N ILE A 92 -7.25 5.99 1.20
CA ILE A 92 -7.63 6.82 0.06
C ILE A 92 -8.09 8.18 0.51
N TRP A 93 -7.68 9.23 -0.21
CA TRP A 93 -8.20 10.57 0.04
C TRP A 93 -8.99 11.06 -1.17
N PRO A 94 -9.98 11.94 -0.92
CA PRO A 94 -10.83 12.42 -2.01
C PRO A 94 -10.10 13.42 -2.88
N ILE A 95 -10.75 13.74 -3.99
CA ILE A 95 -10.23 14.75 -4.90
C ILE A 95 -10.16 16.09 -4.22
N ASP A 96 -9.22 16.86 -4.74
CA ASP A 96 -8.84 18.13 -4.23
C ASP A 96 -9.90 19.07 -3.78
N GLY A 97 -10.98 19.14 -4.47
CA GLY A 97 -12.05 20.04 -4.13
C GLY A 97 -12.49 19.94 -2.69
N ASP A 98 -12.27 18.80 -2.12
CA ASP A 98 -12.65 18.60 -0.76
C ASP A 98 -11.96 19.49 0.22
N LYS A 99 -10.79 19.89 -0.09
CA LYS A 99 -10.06 20.75 0.77
C LYS A 99 -10.70 22.07 0.96
N ASN A 100 -11.49 22.49 0.03
CA ASN A 100 -12.10 23.80 0.09
C ASN A 100 -13.12 23.86 1.16
N ASN A 101 -13.62 22.75 1.56
CA ASN A 101 -14.69 22.73 2.55
C ASN A 101 -14.26 23.15 3.92
N LYS A 102 -12.97 23.09 4.16
CA LYS A 102 -12.51 23.49 5.45
C LYS A 102 -12.17 24.94 5.53
N SER A 103 -12.20 25.59 4.47
CA SER A 103 -11.89 27.00 4.49
C SER A 103 -12.94 27.81 5.16
#